data_80e92bbf7c7dd40035123c7fa492bc34
#
_entry.id   80e92bbf7c7dd40035123c7fa492bc34
#
_cell.length_a   1.000
_cell.length_b   1.000
_cell.length_c   1.000
_cell.angle_alpha   90.00
_cell.angle_beta   90.00
_cell.angle_gamma   90.00
#
_symmetry.space_group_name_H-M   'P 1'
#
loop_
_entity.id
_entity.type
_entity.pdbx_description
1 polymer ?
#
loop_
_entity_poly.entity_id
_entity_poly.type
_entity_poly.pdbx_seq_one_letter_code
_entity_poly.pdbx_strand_id
1 'polypeptide(L)'
;YTAGDKLPTEAELVERLGVGRNTVREALRILMSRNIVTIRQGSGTFISDKNGVADDPLGFSMIEDRRKLTEDLIQIRVMLEPPIAALAAQNATEEDVRILGNILLELEYCMERHEDYADKDSQFHAHIAGCSHNLVMTNLVPVITDGVRVFAGSVRETEYDKTRESHRRIYEAIRDRRPVDAQQAMYFHLMFNDNRYRDEMK
;
A
#
# COMPACT_ATOMS: atom_id res chain seq x y z
N TYR A 1 8.98 21.56 1.96
CA TYR A 1 7.63 21.15 1.48
C TYR A 1 7.28 19.78 2.06
N THR A 2 6.01 19.60 2.41
CA THR A 2 5.44 18.34 2.87
C THR A 2 4.35 17.85 1.91
N ALA A 3 3.93 16.59 2.01
CA ALA A 3 2.85 16.05 1.18
C ALA A 3 1.58 16.91 1.29
N GLY A 4 0.97 17.24 0.17
CA GLY A 4 -0.19 18.11 0.07
C GLY A 4 0.12 19.61 -0.06
N ASP A 5 1.36 20.05 0.18
CA ASP A 5 1.75 21.44 -0.01
C ASP A 5 1.64 21.84 -1.49
N LYS A 6 1.11 23.06 -1.72
CA LYS A 6 1.04 23.63 -3.06
C LYS A 6 2.38 24.24 -3.45
N LEU A 7 2.90 23.86 -4.62
CA LEU A 7 4.08 24.48 -5.20
C LEU A 7 3.71 25.88 -5.80
N PRO A 8 4.71 26.77 -5.92
CA PRO A 8 4.55 28.00 -6.69
C PRO A 8 4.11 27.69 -8.13
N THR A 9 3.40 28.62 -8.75
CA THR A 9 3.00 28.52 -10.15
C THR A 9 4.21 28.42 -11.09
N GLU A 10 4.01 27.92 -12.32
CA GLU A 10 5.09 27.91 -13.33
C GLU A 10 5.74 29.29 -13.53
N ALA A 11 4.93 30.36 -13.51
CA ALA A 11 5.43 31.72 -13.68
C ALA A 11 6.31 32.17 -12.51
N GLU A 12 5.89 31.89 -11.29
CA GLU A 12 6.68 32.19 -10.08
C GLU A 12 7.97 31.35 -10.01
N LEU A 13 7.92 30.07 -10.46
CA LEU A 13 9.11 29.21 -10.54
C LEU A 13 10.10 29.74 -11.59
N VAL A 14 9.63 30.20 -12.74
CA VAL A 14 10.47 30.84 -13.78
C VAL A 14 11.19 32.06 -13.19
N GLU A 15 10.47 32.93 -12.48
CA GLU A 15 11.03 34.12 -11.85
C GLU A 15 12.04 33.77 -10.74
N ARG A 16 11.67 32.87 -9.82
CA ARG A 16 12.50 32.48 -8.68
C ARG A 16 13.79 31.77 -9.07
N LEU A 17 13.70 30.92 -10.13
CA LEU A 17 14.84 30.08 -10.55
C LEU A 17 15.67 30.73 -11.68
N GLY A 18 15.17 31.78 -12.32
CA GLY A 18 15.85 32.46 -13.43
C GLY A 18 16.02 31.59 -14.68
N VAL A 19 15.08 30.64 -14.92
CA VAL A 19 15.12 29.69 -16.06
C VAL A 19 13.93 29.86 -16.98
N GLY A 20 14.01 29.30 -18.19
CA GLY A 20 12.93 29.36 -19.16
C GLY A 20 11.70 28.53 -18.76
N ARG A 21 10.50 28.92 -19.26
CA ARG A 21 9.24 28.20 -19.00
C ARG A 21 9.31 26.72 -19.39
N ASN A 22 9.96 26.40 -20.52
CA ASN A 22 10.09 25.03 -20.98
C ASN A 22 10.92 24.18 -20.01
N THR A 23 11.96 24.78 -19.40
CA THR A 23 12.79 24.10 -18.39
C THR A 23 11.96 23.78 -17.13
N VAL A 24 11.16 24.74 -16.65
CA VAL A 24 10.27 24.53 -15.52
C VAL A 24 9.25 23.43 -15.80
N ARG A 25 8.61 23.47 -16.99
CA ARG A 25 7.63 22.43 -17.38
C ARG A 25 8.23 21.06 -17.48
N GLU A 26 9.42 20.94 -18.05
CA GLU A 26 10.10 19.66 -18.15
C GLU A 26 10.50 19.11 -16.78
N ALA A 27 11.01 19.97 -15.90
CA ALA A 27 11.30 19.59 -14.53
C ALA A 27 10.04 19.11 -13.78
N LEU A 28 8.91 19.81 -13.91
CA LEU A 28 7.63 19.39 -13.30
C LEU A 28 7.12 18.06 -13.88
N ARG A 29 7.29 17.81 -15.20
CA ARG A 29 6.95 16.52 -15.81
C ARG A 29 7.79 15.37 -15.25
N ILE A 30 9.10 15.59 -15.09
CA ILE A 30 10.00 14.59 -14.49
C ILE A 30 9.60 14.33 -13.02
N LEU A 31 9.29 15.37 -12.25
CA LEU A 31 8.83 15.21 -10.87
C LEU A 31 7.49 14.48 -10.80
N MET A 32 6.58 14.77 -11.74
CA MET A 32 5.29 14.09 -11.83
C MET A 32 5.45 12.61 -12.20
N SER A 33 6.32 12.26 -13.17
CA SER A 33 6.57 10.87 -13.57
C SER A 33 7.21 10.03 -12.45
N ARG A 34 7.81 10.69 -11.46
CA ARG A 34 8.36 10.09 -10.25
C ARG A 34 7.42 10.17 -9.05
N ASN A 35 6.16 10.57 -9.24
CA ASN A 35 5.19 10.75 -8.16
C ASN A 35 5.68 11.63 -7.00
N ILE A 36 6.59 12.59 -7.29
CA ILE A 36 7.03 13.60 -6.32
C ILE A 36 6.02 14.75 -6.26
N VAL A 37 5.40 15.08 -7.40
CA VAL A 37 4.34 16.08 -7.47
C VAL A 37 3.12 15.56 -8.21
N THR A 38 1.95 16.14 -7.90
CA THR A 38 0.68 15.90 -8.58
C THR A 38 0.16 17.19 -9.16
N ILE A 39 -0.25 17.18 -10.44
CA ILE A 39 -0.87 18.33 -11.10
C ILE A 39 -2.40 18.17 -11.02
N ARG A 40 -3.07 19.13 -10.37
CA ARG A 40 -4.53 19.20 -10.32
C ARG A 40 -4.99 20.29 -11.25
N GLN A 41 -5.70 19.91 -12.32
CA GLN A 41 -6.14 20.86 -13.35
C GLN A 41 -6.92 22.02 -12.74
N GLY A 42 -6.55 23.26 -13.08
CA GLY A 42 -7.14 24.49 -12.54
C GLY A 42 -6.75 24.82 -11.10
N SER A 43 -6.16 23.89 -10.33
CA SER A 43 -5.80 24.11 -8.93
C SER A 43 -4.30 24.33 -8.71
N GLY A 44 -3.44 23.74 -9.56
CA GLY A 44 -1.98 23.89 -9.50
C GLY A 44 -1.24 22.58 -9.29
N THR A 45 0.02 22.70 -8.91
CA THR A 45 0.93 21.57 -8.62
C THR A 45 1.10 21.43 -7.11
N PHE A 46 1.02 20.21 -6.62
CA PHE A 46 1.10 19.85 -5.19
C PHE A 46 2.15 18.79 -4.96
N ILE A 47 2.76 18.76 -3.78
CA ILE A 47 3.61 17.65 -3.36
C ILE A 47 2.75 16.38 -3.21
N SER A 48 3.22 15.29 -3.80
CA SER A 48 2.52 13.99 -3.76
C SER A 48 2.69 13.32 -2.39
N ASP A 49 1.72 12.53 -2.01
CA ASP A 49 1.76 11.61 -0.88
C ASP A 49 2.42 10.25 -1.20
N LYS A 50 2.73 10.01 -2.47
CA LYS A 50 3.36 8.76 -2.95
C LYS A 50 4.88 8.68 -2.71
N ASN A 51 5.47 9.62 -1.99
CA ASN A 51 6.89 9.65 -1.57
C ASN A 51 7.91 9.39 -2.70
N GLY A 52 7.59 9.73 -3.94
CA GLY A 52 8.48 9.53 -5.08
C GLY A 52 8.51 8.09 -5.62
N VAL A 53 7.61 7.22 -5.17
CA VAL A 53 7.46 5.86 -5.72
C VAL A 53 6.67 5.94 -7.02
N ALA A 54 7.28 5.50 -8.14
CA ALA A 54 6.61 5.46 -9.43
C ALA A 54 5.43 4.46 -9.43
N ASP A 55 4.52 4.55 -10.40
CA ASP A 55 3.34 3.67 -10.44
C ASP A 55 3.69 2.18 -10.68
N ASP A 56 4.81 1.91 -11.36
CA ASP A 56 5.35 0.56 -11.57
C ASP A 56 6.87 0.54 -11.36
N PRO A 57 7.35 0.72 -10.13
CA PRO A 57 8.77 0.93 -9.86
C PRO A 57 9.63 -0.33 -10.07
N LEU A 58 9.02 -1.50 -10.11
CA LEU A 58 9.68 -2.79 -10.31
C LEU A 58 9.38 -3.42 -11.68
N GLY A 59 8.64 -2.72 -12.56
CA GLY A 59 8.36 -3.17 -13.92
C GLY A 59 7.43 -4.38 -14.00
N PHE A 60 6.56 -4.58 -13.01
CA PHE A 60 5.63 -5.71 -12.99
C PHE A 60 4.70 -5.73 -14.21
N SER A 61 4.33 -4.57 -14.75
CA SER A 61 3.49 -4.46 -15.94
C SER A 61 4.12 -5.09 -17.18
N MET A 62 5.45 -5.21 -17.24
CA MET A 62 6.22 -5.77 -18.36
C MET A 62 6.42 -7.28 -18.25
N ILE A 63 6.08 -7.92 -17.14
CA ILE A 63 6.21 -9.36 -16.94
C ILE A 63 5.02 -10.05 -17.59
N GLU A 64 5.27 -10.93 -18.57
CA GLU A 64 4.21 -11.63 -19.32
C GLU A 64 3.51 -12.72 -18.49
N ASP A 65 4.29 -13.50 -17.74
CA ASP A 65 3.75 -14.58 -16.89
C ASP A 65 3.14 -14.01 -15.62
N ARG A 66 1.88 -13.58 -15.74
CA ARG A 66 1.09 -13.00 -14.64
C ARG A 66 0.87 -13.98 -13.49
N ARG A 67 0.70 -15.25 -13.80
CA ARG A 67 0.51 -16.29 -12.80
C ARG A 67 1.77 -16.42 -11.93
N LYS A 68 2.92 -16.60 -12.57
CA LYS A 68 4.19 -16.72 -11.88
C LYS A 68 4.51 -15.46 -11.06
N LEU A 69 4.24 -14.28 -11.63
CA LEU A 69 4.38 -13.01 -10.92
C LEU A 69 3.54 -12.98 -9.64
N THR A 70 2.27 -13.38 -9.71
CA THR A 70 1.39 -13.40 -8.54
C THR A 70 1.88 -14.37 -7.47
N GLU A 71 2.28 -15.59 -7.86
CA GLU A 71 2.87 -16.58 -6.95
C GLU A 71 4.11 -16.02 -6.23
N ASP A 72 5.01 -15.36 -6.97
CA ASP A 72 6.23 -14.77 -6.43
C ASP A 72 5.92 -13.58 -5.49
N LEU A 73 4.95 -12.74 -5.85
CA LEU A 73 4.51 -11.63 -5.00
C LEU A 73 3.92 -12.14 -3.67
N ILE A 74 3.08 -13.17 -3.71
CA ILE A 74 2.53 -13.78 -2.49
C ILE A 74 3.67 -14.36 -1.63
N GLN A 75 4.63 -15.03 -2.25
CA GLN A 75 5.80 -15.57 -1.53
C GLN A 75 6.61 -14.46 -0.83
N ILE A 76 6.85 -13.34 -1.50
CA ILE A 76 7.55 -12.20 -0.91
C ILE A 76 6.76 -11.60 0.25
N ARG A 77 5.43 -11.50 0.15
CA ARG A 77 4.57 -11.05 1.26
C ARG A 77 4.75 -11.94 2.49
N VAL A 78 4.72 -13.26 2.32
CA VAL A 78 4.93 -14.24 3.42
C VAL A 78 6.32 -14.06 4.07
N MET A 79 7.34 -13.68 3.32
CA MET A 79 8.68 -13.43 3.86
C MET A 79 8.80 -12.11 4.63
N LEU A 80 8.11 -11.05 4.16
CA LEU A 80 8.31 -9.69 4.66
C LEU A 80 7.26 -9.25 5.68
N GLU A 81 5.99 -9.51 5.44
CA GLU A 81 4.92 -8.88 6.22
C GLU A 81 4.78 -9.42 7.66
N PRO A 82 5.01 -10.73 7.97
CA PRO A 82 4.94 -11.19 9.36
C PRO A 82 5.91 -10.47 10.31
N PRO A 83 7.21 -10.35 10.04
CA PRO A 83 8.11 -9.57 10.90
C PRO A 83 7.77 -8.06 10.91
N ILE A 84 7.21 -7.51 9.83
CA ILE A 84 6.72 -6.12 9.78
C ILE A 84 5.54 -5.94 10.74
N ALA A 85 4.60 -6.86 10.79
CA ALA A 85 3.49 -6.82 11.75
C ALA A 85 3.98 -6.86 13.21
N ALA A 86 5.04 -7.62 13.50
CA ALA A 86 5.67 -7.60 14.82
C ALA A 86 6.28 -6.23 15.15
N LEU A 87 6.97 -5.59 14.19
CA LEU A 87 7.50 -4.24 14.35
C LEU A 87 6.37 -3.22 14.52
N ALA A 88 5.28 -3.35 13.77
CA ALA A 88 4.10 -2.50 13.93
C ALA A 88 3.51 -2.61 15.34
N ALA A 89 3.40 -3.81 15.89
CA ALA A 89 2.95 -4.00 17.28
C ALA A 89 3.87 -3.33 18.32
N GLN A 90 5.17 -3.22 18.03
CA GLN A 90 6.13 -2.56 18.92
C GLN A 90 6.11 -1.03 18.80
N ASN A 91 5.99 -0.51 17.57
CA ASN A 91 6.31 0.88 17.24
C ASN A 91 5.09 1.75 16.95
N ALA A 92 3.92 1.18 16.59
CA ALA A 92 2.74 1.94 16.20
C ALA A 92 2.37 2.98 17.26
N THR A 93 2.02 4.18 16.87
CA THR A 93 1.43 5.19 17.75
C THR A 93 -0.05 4.91 18.00
N GLU A 94 -0.66 5.61 18.95
CA GLU A 94 -2.12 5.51 19.16
C GLU A 94 -2.89 5.96 17.91
N GLU A 95 -2.37 6.96 17.20
CA GLU A 95 -2.94 7.44 15.95
C GLU A 95 -2.84 6.40 14.83
N ASP A 96 -1.70 5.71 14.69
CA ASP A 96 -1.53 4.63 13.73
C ASP A 96 -2.55 3.50 13.97
N VAL A 97 -2.74 3.11 15.24
CA VAL A 97 -3.72 2.08 15.64
C VAL A 97 -5.15 2.54 15.34
N ARG A 98 -5.47 3.81 15.57
CA ARG A 98 -6.79 4.39 15.27
C ARG A 98 -7.07 4.35 13.77
N ILE A 99 -6.08 4.75 12.94
CA ILE A 99 -6.22 4.73 11.48
C ILE A 99 -6.35 3.29 10.98
N LEU A 100 -5.52 2.36 11.49
CA LEU A 100 -5.59 0.94 11.12
C LEU A 100 -6.99 0.36 11.42
N GLY A 101 -7.56 0.72 12.59
CA GLY A 101 -8.92 0.32 12.96
C GLY A 101 -9.98 0.84 11.99
N ASN A 102 -9.86 2.08 11.51
CA ASN A 102 -10.78 2.64 10.53
C ASN A 102 -10.68 1.90 9.17
N ILE A 103 -9.47 1.59 8.72
CA ILE A 103 -9.25 0.82 7.48
C ILE A 103 -9.88 -0.58 7.61
N LEU A 104 -9.71 -1.24 8.77
CA LEU A 104 -10.33 -2.52 9.04
C LEU A 104 -11.86 -2.46 8.97
N LEU A 105 -12.47 -1.44 9.57
CA LEU A 105 -13.93 -1.25 9.51
C LEU A 105 -14.43 -1.05 8.08
N GLU A 106 -13.72 -0.28 7.26
CA GLU A 106 -14.06 -0.09 5.85
C GLU A 106 -13.93 -1.39 5.06
N LEU A 107 -12.87 -2.17 5.32
CA LEU A 107 -12.65 -3.48 4.71
C LEU A 107 -13.76 -4.47 5.07
N GLU A 108 -14.12 -4.57 6.37
CA GLU A 108 -15.23 -5.39 6.85
C GLU A 108 -16.55 -4.97 6.24
N TYR A 109 -16.81 -3.66 6.11
CA TYR A 109 -18.01 -3.12 5.48
C TYR A 109 -18.14 -3.53 4.00
N CYS A 110 -17.05 -3.48 3.22
CA CYS A 110 -17.05 -3.97 1.84
C CYS A 110 -17.38 -5.46 1.77
N MET A 111 -16.78 -6.28 2.65
CA MET A 111 -17.04 -7.72 2.70
C MET A 111 -18.49 -8.06 3.08
N GLU A 112 -19.08 -7.34 4.03
CA GLU A 112 -20.50 -7.53 4.45
C GLU A 112 -21.49 -7.21 3.32
N ARG A 113 -21.10 -6.31 2.43
CA ARG A 113 -21.93 -5.90 1.28
C ARG A 113 -21.62 -6.69 0.00
N HIS A 114 -20.69 -7.63 0.07
CA HIS A 114 -20.19 -8.37 -1.11
C HIS A 114 -19.61 -7.42 -2.19
N GLU A 115 -19.01 -6.31 -1.77
CA GLU A 115 -18.32 -5.36 -2.62
C GLU A 115 -16.84 -5.73 -2.74
N ASP A 116 -16.16 -5.23 -3.79
CA ASP A 116 -14.72 -5.42 -3.96
C ASP A 116 -13.95 -4.72 -2.81
N TYR A 117 -13.15 -5.48 -2.09
CA TYR A 117 -12.36 -4.99 -0.96
C TYR A 117 -10.85 -4.97 -1.23
N ALA A 118 -10.40 -5.30 -2.45
CA ALA A 118 -8.97 -5.42 -2.76
C ALA A 118 -8.18 -4.14 -2.49
N ASP A 119 -8.78 -2.97 -2.75
CA ASP A 119 -8.15 -1.68 -2.42
C ASP A 119 -8.02 -1.48 -0.91
N LYS A 120 -8.98 -1.91 -0.11
CA LYS A 120 -8.93 -1.80 1.35
C LYS A 120 -7.97 -2.80 1.97
N ASP A 121 -7.88 -4.00 1.39
CA ASP A 121 -6.88 -5.01 1.76
C ASP A 121 -5.46 -4.46 1.54
N SER A 122 -5.18 -3.92 0.35
CA SER A 122 -3.89 -3.29 0.05
C SER A 122 -3.58 -2.14 1.02
N GLN A 123 -4.56 -1.26 1.32
CA GLN A 123 -4.40 -0.18 2.29
C GLN A 123 -4.10 -0.68 3.70
N PHE A 124 -4.75 -1.76 4.15
CA PHE A 124 -4.53 -2.35 5.46
C PHE A 124 -3.08 -2.83 5.62
N HIS A 125 -2.58 -3.61 4.67
CA HIS A 125 -1.20 -4.10 4.67
C HIS A 125 -0.17 -2.96 4.55
N ALA A 126 -0.42 -1.99 3.67
CA ALA A 126 0.43 -0.81 3.52
C ALA A 126 0.50 0.03 4.81
N HIS A 127 -0.64 0.19 5.50
CA HIS A 127 -0.68 0.93 6.77
C HIS A 127 0.08 0.20 7.88
N ILE A 128 0.00 -1.14 7.97
CA ILE A 128 0.81 -1.94 8.90
C ILE A 128 2.31 -1.71 8.65
N ALA A 129 2.72 -1.64 7.38
CA ALA A 129 4.11 -1.32 7.06
C ALA A 129 4.50 0.09 7.55
N GLY A 130 3.61 1.07 7.43
CA GLY A 130 3.78 2.42 8.02
C GLY A 130 3.91 2.36 9.54
N CYS A 131 3.04 1.61 10.23
CA CYS A 131 3.06 1.42 11.68
C CYS A 131 4.38 0.80 12.20
N SER A 132 5.14 0.12 11.35
CA SER A 132 6.46 -0.41 11.71
C SER A 132 7.50 0.70 11.95
N HIS A 133 7.24 1.92 11.46
CA HIS A 133 8.17 3.06 11.41
C HIS A 133 9.51 2.76 10.73
N ASN A 134 9.52 1.73 9.86
CA ASN A 134 10.65 1.43 8.99
C ASN A 134 10.49 2.14 7.65
N LEU A 135 11.31 3.16 7.39
CA LEU A 135 11.21 4.01 6.19
C LEU A 135 11.28 3.23 4.86
N VAL A 136 12.01 2.12 4.82
CA VAL A 136 12.11 1.30 3.61
C VAL A 136 10.83 0.48 3.41
N MET A 137 10.32 -0.16 4.47
CA MET A 137 9.13 -1.00 4.40
C MET A 137 7.86 -0.20 4.11
N THR A 138 7.77 1.02 4.60
CA THR A 138 6.68 1.97 4.30
C THR A 138 6.52 2.22 2.79
N ASN A 139 7.60 2.19 2.03
CA ASN A 139 7.57 2.38 0.57
C ASN A 139 7.53 1.05 -0.20
N LEU A 140 8.16 -0.01 0.33
CA LEU A 140 8.30 -1.29 -0.38
C LEU A 140 7.01 -2.13 -0.35
N VAL A 141 6.38 -2.24 0.83
CA VAL A 141 5.19 -3.10 0.98
C VAL A 141 4.03 -2.64 0.09
N PRO A 142 3.68 -1.35 -0.01
CA PRO A 142 2.64 -0.89 -0.93
C PRO A 142 2.86 -1.32 -2.39
N VAL A 143 4.10 -1.30 -2.88
CA VAL A 143 4.44 -1.73 -4.25
C VAL A 143 4.13 -3.21 -4.45
N ILE A 144 4.44 -4.05 -3.46
CA ILE A 144 4.21 -5.50 -3.51
C ILE A 144 2.72 -5.81 -3.39
N THR A 145 2.02 -5.18 -2.45
CA THR A 145 0.57 -5.39 -2.23
C THR A 145 -0.26 -4.92 -3.42
N ASP A 146 0.08 -3.79 -4.02
CA ASP A 146 -0.58 -3.30 -5.24
C ASP A 146 -0.35 -4.27 -6.43
N GLY A 147 0.83 -4.87 -6.53
CA GLY A 147 1.09 -5.92 -7.52
C GLY A 147 0.13 -7.10 -7.35
N VAL A 148 -0.05 -7.61 -6.14
CA VAL A 148 -1.01 -8.69 -5.87
C VAL A 148 -2.44 -8.25 -6.20
N ARG A 149 -2.87 -7.07 -5.76
CA ARG A 149 -4.19 -6.52 -6.04
C ARG A 149 -4.52 -6.49 -7.54
N VAL A 150 -3.55 -6.08 -8.36
CA VAL A 150 -3.75 -5.94 -9.82
C VAL A 150 -3.77 -7.31 -10.52
N PHE A 151 -3.03 -8.30 -10.03
CA PHE A 151 -2.79 -9.54 -10.76
C PHE A 151 -3.45 -10.80 -10.17
N ALA A 152 -3.86 -10.80 -8.89
CA ALA A 152 -4.38 -12.00 -8.22
C ALA A 152 -5.88 -12.28 -8.45
N GLY A 153 -6.63 -11.34 -9.03
CA GLY A 153 -8.09 -11.49 -9.17
C GLY A 153 -8.87 -11.31 -7.86
N SER A 154 -10.18 -11.45 -7.92
CA SER A 154 -11.08 -11.26 -6.77
C SER A 154 -11.21 -12.54 -5.92
N VAL A 155 -11.38 -12.35 -4.61
CA VAL A 155 -11.60 -13.41 -3.62
C VAL A 155 -13.03 -13.95 -3.72
N ARG A 156 -13.23 -15.27 -3.52
CA ARG A 156 -14.56 -15.89 -3.48
C ARG A 156 -15.34 -15.44 -2.23
N GLU A 157 -16.61 -15.13 -2.40
CA GLU A 157 -17.51 -14.72 -1.31
C GLU A 157 -17.57 -15.71 -0.13
N THR A 158 -17.43 -17.01 -0.41
CA THR A 158 -17.48 -18.07 0.60
C THR A 158 -16.36 -18.00 1.65
N GLU A 159 -15.36 -17.16 1.44
CA GLU A 159 -14.19 -17.04 2.31
C GLU A 159 -14.08 -15.71 3.06
N TYR A 160 -15.05 -14.80 2.84
CA TYR A 160 -15.05 -13.48 3.47
C TYR A 160 -14.99 -13.54 5.00
N ASP A 161 -15.71 -14.46 5.65
CA ASP A 161 -15.70 -14.59 7.10
C ASP A 161 -14.32 -14.93 7.68
N LYS A 162 -13.60 -15.86 7.03
CA LYS A 162 -12.24 -16.24 7.46
C LYS A 162 -11.24 -15.11 7.21
N THR A 163 -11.35 -14.44 6.07
CA THR A 163 -10.52 -13.31 5.72
C THR A 163 -10.73 -12.16 6.70
N ARG A 164 -11.99 -11.84 7.03
CA ARG A 164 -12.36 -10.82 8.02
C ARG A 164 -11.79 -11.14 9.40
N GLU A 165 -11.98 -12.40 9.88
CA GLU A 165 -11.45 -12.82 11.18
C GLU A 165 -9.93 -12.73 11.25
N SER A 166 -9.22 -13.10 10.17
CA SER A 166 -7.75 -13.05 10.14
C SER A 166 -7.23 -11.61 10.20
N HIS A 167 -7.82 -10.65 9.47
CA HIS A 167 -7.48 -9.23 9.56
C HIS A 167 -7.73 -8.68 10.96
N ARG A 168 -8.86 -9.03 11.59
CA ARG A 168 -9.19 -8.61 12.95
C ARG A 168 -8.15 -9.08 13.96
N ARG A 169 -7.71 -10.34 13.87
CA ARG A 169 -6.65 -10.89 14.72
C ARG A 169 -5.32 -10.13 14.60
N ILE A 170 -4.94 -9.75 13.37
CA ILE A 170 -3.75 -8.93 13.13
C ILE A 170 -3.88 -7.58 13.81
N TYR A 171 -5.01 -6.89 13.57
CA TYR A 171 -5.30 -5.59 14.19
C TYR A 171 -5.26 -5.64 15.72
N GLU A 172 -5.95 -6.60 16.33
CA GLU A 172 -5.99 -6.77 17.78
C GLU A 172 -4.60 -7.02 18.37
N ALA A 173 -3.78 -7.84 17.71
CA ALA A 173 -2.42 -8.10 18.16
C ALA A 173 -1.54 -6.85 18.10
N ILE A 174 -1.68 -6.01 17.07
CA ILE A 174 -0.97 -4.73 16.94
C ILE A 174 -1.47 -3.73 17.98
N ARG A 175 -2.78 -3.55 18.12
CA ARG A 175 -3.41 -2.66 19.12
C ARG A 175 -2.97 -3.00 20.54
N ASP A 176 -2.95 -4.29 20.88
CA ASP A 176 -2.66 -4.79 22.21
C ASP A 176 -1.14 -4.96 22.46
N ARG A 177 -0.29 -4.49 21.54
CA ARG A 177 1.19 -4.53 21.66
C ARG A 177 1.75 -5.93 21.84
N ARG A 178 1.23 -6.91 21.08
CA ARG A 178 1.63 -8.32 21.14
C ARG A 178 2.39 -8.73 19.87
N PRO A 179 3.73 -8.44 19.76
CA PRO A 179 4.49 -8.59 18.52
C PRO A 179 4.55 -10.04 18.01
N VAL A 180 4.67 -11.03 18.90
CA VAL A 180 4.69 -12.45 18.48
C VAL A 180 3.35 -12.87 17.90
N ASP A 181 2.24 -12.45 18.52
CA ASP A 181 0.90 -12.76 18.03
C ASP A 181 0.62 -12.05 16.70
N ALA A 182 1.07 -10.80 16.54
CA ALA A 182 0.92 -10.04 15.30
C ALA A 182 1.68 -10.74 14.15
N GLN A 183 2.91 -11.20 14.41
CA GLN A 183 3.69 -11.95 13.44
C GLN A 183 2.99 -13.25 13.02
N GLN A 184 2.52 -14.02 14.00
CA GLN A 184 1.82 -15.27 13.74
C GLN A 184 0.50 -15.07 13.00
N ALA A 185 -0.30 -14.09 13.43
CA ALA A 185 -1.57 -13.78 12.78
C ALA A 185 -1.38 -13.38 11.31
N MET A 186 -0.39 -12.52 11.00
CA MET A 186 -0.03 -12.13 9.65
C MET A 186 0.46 -13.34 8.84
N TYR A 187 1.32 -14.18 9.38
CA TYR A 187 1.79 -15.37 8.71
C TYR A 187 0.65 -16.32 8.31
N PHE A 188 -0.27 -16.62 9.24
CA PHE A 188 -1.39 -17.50 8.96
C PHE A 188 -2.38 -16.88 7.97
N HIS A 189 -2.61 -15.57 8.04
CA HIS A 189 -3.42 -14.84 7.07
C HIS A 189 -2.87 -15.00 5.64
N LEU A 190 -1.56 -14.76 5.45
CA LEU A 190 -0.93 -14.86 4.14
C LEU A 190 -0.82 -16.31 3.63
N MET A 191 -0.55 -17.28 4.50
CA MET A 191 -0.55 -18.69 4.14
C MET A 191 -1.94 -19.20 3.73
N PHE A 192 -3.00 -18.71 4.36
CA PHE A 192 -4.35 -19.01 3.93
C PHE A 192 -4.62 -18.46 2.52
N ASN A 193 -4.19 -17.24 2.24
CA ASN A 193 -4.33 -16.62 0.92
C ASN A 193 -3.49 -17.34 -0.15
N ASP A 194 -2.25 -17.78 0.15
CA ASP A 194 -1.42 -18.58 -0.76
C ASP A 194 -2.06 -19.92 -1.11
N ASN A 195 -2.53 -20.68 -0.12
CA ASN A 195 -3.20 -21.95 -0.34
C ASN A 195 -4.44 -21.81 -1.21
N ARG A 196 -5.26 -20.78 -0.94
CA ARG A 196 -6.44 -20.47 -1.73
C ARG A 196 -6.08 -20.18 -3.19
N TYR A 197 -5.12 -19.29 -3.43
CA TYR A 197 -4.68 -18.94 -4.78
C TYR A 197 -4.24 -20.18 -5.56
N ARG A 198 -3.46 -21.08 -4.94
CA ARG A 198 -3.02 -22.33 -5.55
C ARG A 198 -4.16 -23.30 -5.86
N ASP A 199 -5.22 -23.34 -5.05
CA ASP A 199 -6.38 -24.20 -5.27
C ASP A 199 -7.30 -23.68 -6.38
N GLU A 200 -7.38 -22.37 -6.56
CA GLU A 200 -8.12 -21.75 -7.68
C GLU A 200 -7.47 -21.97 -9.04
N MET A 201 -6.18 -22.29 -9.05
CA MET A 201 -5.40 -22.47 -10.28
C MET A 201 -5.27 -23.94 -10.72
N LYS A 202 -5.84 -24.90 -9.97
CA LYS A 202 -5.91 -26.33 -10.34
C LYS A 202 -7.17 -26.61 -11.19
#